data_401cb5965d2cb82372b8771de8981fc1
#
_entry.id   401cb5965d2cb82372b8771de8981fc1
#
_cell.length_a   1.000
_cell.length_b   1.000
_cell.length_c   1.000
_cell.angle_alpha   90.00
_cell.angle_beta   90.00
_cell.angle_gamma   90.00
#
_symmetry.space_group_name_H-M   'P 1'
#
loop_
_entity.id
_entity.type
_entity.pdbx_description
1 polymer ?
#
loop_
_entity_poly.entity_id
_entity_poly.type
_entity_poly.pdbx_seq_one_letter_code
_entity_poly.pdbx_strand_id
1 'polypeptide(L)'
;MRDHDIVIAGGGLTGLLLARTLAEVFGPAVRIAVLDARMDGRADPRSYALSAGSRRLLEAIGVWAGVSAEAQPVSGIDITDSSLTDAIRPILLSYDTDVGAGEPSMWIVPADALLEAAKAIVSDTAGVVRILETATALSVDASGIALRLADARALTAGLVVACDGRASPLRAAAGIGTVERQYAQTGIVATVRHERPHGGRAVQHFLPAGPFAILPMTGNRSCVTWTEETGEAARILALDDQGFLGELEKRFGYRLGALELAGPRGSWPLAMHLARELIAPRFALAGDAVRGVHPIAGQGLNLALRDVAALSECLVDAVRVGLDVGDATALERYARWRRFDGAAAAAAFSALNVLFSQDNALLRSVRDAGLGVVDRLPGLKQLLVSEAAGLTGEVPKLLQGKALAI
;
A
#
# COMPACT_ATOMS: atom_id res chain seq x y z
N MET A 1 -6.62 34.53 -10.97
CA MET A 1 -5.34 33.83 -10.68
C MET A 1 -5.70 32.67 -9.78
N ARG A 2 -5.18 31.46 -10.00
CA ARG A 2 -5.43 30.30 -9.14
C ARG A 2 -4.62 30.45 -7.85
N ASP A 3 -5.16 29.96 -6.71
CA ASP A 3 -4.46 29.96 -5.42
C ASP A 3 -3.25 29.01 -5.46
N HIS A 4 -3.45 27.81 -6.04
CA HIS A 4 -2.44 26.77 -6.18
C HIS A 4 -2.41 26.21 -7.61
N ASP A 5 -1.28 25.63 -7.97
CA ASP A 5 -1.16 24.90 -9.22
C ASP A 5 -1.74 23.48 -9.06
N ILE A 6 -1.49 22.86 -7.91
CA ILE A 6 -2.01 21.53 -7.58
C ILE A 6 -2.52 21.52 -6.14
N VAL A 7 -3.71 20.95 -5.93
CA VAL A 7 -4.23 20.62 -4.59
C VAL A 7 -4.33 19.12 -4.44
N ILE A 8 -3.75 18.62 -3.37
CA ILE A 8 -3.79 17.19 -3.00
C ILE A 8 -4.69 17.05 -1.77
N ALA A 9 -5.81 16.36 -1.92
CA ALA A 9 -6.72 16.09 -0.81
C ALA A 9 -6.34 14.77 -0.13
N GLY A 10 -5.92 14.85 1.11
CA GLY A 10 -5.48 13.74 1.96
C GLY A 10 -4.01 13.82 2.33
N GLY A 11 -3.72 14.06 3.61
CA GLY A 11 -2.39 14.13 4.22
C GLY A 11 -1.86 12.79 4.74
N GLY A 12 -2.37 11.67 4.22
CA GLY A 12 -1.79 10.35 4.44
C GLY A 12 -0.55 10.11 3.57
N LEU A 13 0.08 8.93 3.69
CA LEU A 13 1.30 8.58 2.95
C LEU A 13 1.20 8.87 1.45
N THR A 14 0.13 8.46 0.78
CA THR A 14 -0.03 8.68 -0.67
C THR A 14 0.02 10.16 -1.03
N GLY A 15 -0.71 11.01 -0.30
CA GLY A 15 -0.77 12.45 -0.60
C GLY A 15 0.53 13.17 -0.27
N LEU A 16 1.16 12.86 0.86
CA LEU A 16 2.45 13.44 1.24
C LEU A 16 3.56 13.04 0.25
N LEU A 17 3.62 11.77 -0.14
CA LEU A 17 4.62 11.29 -1.09
C LEU A 17 4.38 11.84 -2.49
N LEU A 18 3.12 12.03 -2.91
CA LEU A 18 2.79 12.72 -4.15
C LEU A 18 3.25 14.19 -4.11
N ALA A 19 2.93 14.90 -3.01
CA ALA A 19 3.34 16.31 -2.84
C ALA A 19 4.87 16.45 -2.93
N ARG A 20 5.59 15.58 -2.22
CA ARG A 20 7.06 15.58 -2.25
C ARG A 20 7.60 15.27 -3.64
N THR A 21 7.04 14.26 -4.32
CA THR A 21 7.45 13.88 -5.67
C THR A 21 7.25 15.02 -6.65
N LEU A 22 6.09 15.67 -6.63
CA LEU A 22 5.80 16.78 -7.55
C LEU A 22 6.66 18.01 -7.24
N ALA A 23 6.88 18.36 -5.98
CA ALA A 23 7.75 19.45 -5.58
C ALA A 23 9.21 19.21 -5.99
N GLU A 24 9.71 17.97 -5.87
CA GLU A 24 11.07 17.60 -6.31
C GLU A 24 11.24 17.79 -7.81
N VAL A 25 10.24 17.41 -8.59
CA VAL A 25 10.33 17.42 -10.06
C VAL A 25 10.05 18.79 -10.64
N PHE A 26 9.03 19.52 -10.13
CA PHE A 26 8.66 20.84 -10.66
C PHE A 26 9.47 21.99 -10.05
N GLY A 27 10.19 21.71 -8.95
CA GLY A 27 10.97 22.71 -8.24
C GLY A 27 10.12 23.66 -7.38
N PRO A 28 10.76 24.66 -6.73
CA PRO A 28 10.12 25.48 -5.70
C PRO A 28 9.09 26.49 -6.25
N ALA A 29 9.00 26.68 -7.55
CA ALA A 29 8.03 27.57 -8.15
C ALA A 29 6.61 27.00 -8.22
N VAL A 30 6.46 25.67 -8.13
CA VAL A 30 5.14 25.02 -8.08
C VAL A 30 4.48 25.27 -6.72
N ARG A 31 3.20 25.64 -6.74
CA ARG A 31 2.40 25.88 -5.54
C ARG A 31 1.50 24.68 -5.29
N ILE A 32 1.85 23.87 -4.30
CA ILE A 32 1.11 22.67 -3.93
C ILE A 32 0.46 22.88 -2.56
N ALA A 33 -0.85 22.64 -2.45
CA ALA A 33 -1.53 22.53 -1.17
C ALA A 33 -1.88 21.06 -0.86
N VAL A 34 -1.61 20.63 0.36
CA VAL A 34 -2.05 19.32 0.90
C VAL A 34 -3.13 19.58 1.93
N LEU A 35 -4.35 19.11 1.68
CA LEU A 35 -5.46 19.18 2.62
C LEU A 35 -5.41 17.97 3.56
N ASP A 36 -5.35 18.22 4.86
CA ASP A 36 -5.27 17.18 5.88
C ASP A 36 -5.99 17.61 7.15
N ALA A 37 -7.19 17.10 7.38
CA ALA A 37 -7.95 17.41 8.59
C ALA A 37 -7.53 16.59 9.82
N ARG A 38 -6.65 15.61 9.67
CA ARG A 38 -6.24 14.77 10.80
C ARG A 38 -5.14 15.46 11.59
N MET A 39 -5.52 15.97 12.74
CA MET A 39 -4.60 16.64 13.66
C MET A 39 -3.76 15.64 14.46
N ASP A 40 -4.25 14.44 14.73
CA ASP A 40 -3.65 13.51 15.67
C ASP A 40 -3.37 12.15 15.02
N GLY A 41 -2.09 11.78 15.03
CA GLY A 41 -1.63 10.45 14.63
C GLY A 41 -1.97 9.42 15.71
N ARG A 42 -3.12 8.72 15.57
CA ARG A 42 -3.27 7.46 16.29
C ARG A 42 -2.22 6.50 15.77
N ALA A 43 -1.45 5.87 16.67
CA ALA A 43 -0.43 4.89 16.32
C ALA A 43 -1.01 3.83 15.38
N ASP A 44 -0.36 3.62 14.24
CA ASP A 44 -0.74 2.60 13.25
C ASP A 44 0.11 1.34 13.50
N PRO A 45 -0.47 0.27 14.05
CA PRO A 45 0.28 -0.94 14.36
C PRO A 45 0.75 -1.73 13.13
N ARG A 46 0.40 -1.27 11.92
CA ARG A 46 0.78 -1.96 10.69
C ARG A 46 2.25 -1.79 10.35
N SER A 47 2.74 -2.72 9.54
CA SER A 47 3.97 -2.54 8.78
C SER A 47 3.68 -2.75 7.30
N TYR A 48 4.38 -2.04 6.45
CA TYR A 48 4.27 -2.18 5.00
C TYR A 48 5.38 -3.06 4.46
N ALA A 49 5.03 -3.97 3.55
CA ALA A 49 5.99 -4.68 2.73
C ALA A 49 6.29 -3.82 1.49
N LEU A 50 7.27 -2.94 1.58
CA LEU A 50 7.66 -2.05 0.49
C LEU A 50 8.46 -2.82 -0.57
N SER A 51 8.00 -2.78 -1.81
CA SER A 51 8.70 -3.37 -2.96
C SER A 51 9.99 -2.62 -3.30
N ALA A 52 10.91 -3.27 -4.01
CA ALA A 52 12.14 -2.65 -4.50
C ALA A 52 11.85 -1.38 -5.32
N GLY A 53 10.84 -1.41 -6.20
CA GLY A 53 10.41 -0.23 -6.93
C GLY A 53 9.93 0.90 -6.02
N SER A 54 9.11 0.59 -5.00
CA SER A 54 8.64 1.58 -4.02
C SER A 54 9.80 2.18 -3.22
N ARG A 55 10.76 1.36 -2.79
CA ARG A 55 11.97 1.83 -2.12
C ARG A 55 12.76 2.81 -2.99
N ARG A 56 12.98 2.49 -4.27
CA ARG A 56 13.71 3.34 -5.20
C ARG A 56 13.02 4.72 -5.38
N LEU A 57 11.70 4.75 -5.44
CA LEU A 57 10.94 6.00 -5.43
C LEU A 57 11.20 6.80 -4.16
N LEU A 58 11.07 6.17 -2.97
CA LEU A 58 11.30 6.83 -1.69
C LEU A 58 12.73 7.36 -1.55
N GLU A 59 13.70 6.66 -2.13
CA GLU A 59 15.11 7.09 -2.19
C GLU A 59 15.27 8.30 -3.11
N ALA A 60 14.67 8.28 -4.29
CA ALA A 60 14.73 9.38 -5.27
C ALA A 60 14.15 10.70 -4.73
N ILE A 61 13.14 10.63 -3.85
CA ILE A 61 12.51 11.81 -3.23
C ILE A 61 13.05 12.12 -1.82
N GLY A 62 14.09 11.40 -1.36
CA GLY A 62 14.79 11.64 -0.10
C GLY A 62 14.11 11.11 1.16
N VAL A 63 12.94 10.46 1.07
CA VAL A 63 12.19 9.92 2.24
C VAL A 63 12.86 8.68 2.83
N TRP A 64 13.51 7.87 2.00
CA TRP A 64 14.10 6.60 2.44
C TRP A 64 15.14 6.75 3.55
N ALA A 65 15.94 7.80 3.50
CA ALA A 65 16.97 8.05 4.51
C ALA A 65 16.39 8.18 5.94
N GLY A 66 15.19 8.76 6.07
CA GLY A 66 14.50 8.92 7.36
C GLY A 66 13.92 7.64 7.95
N VAL A 67 13.86 6.55 7.18
CA VAL A 67 13.22 5.30 7.62
C VAL A 67 14.09 4.06 7.45
N SER A 68 15.23 4.19 6.77
CA SER A 68 16.10 3.05 6.40
C SER A 68 16.62 2.25 7.61
N ALA A 69 16.85 2.90 8.76
CA ALA A 69 17.31 2.24 9.98
C ALA A 69 16.25 1.28 10.58
N GLU A 70 14.97 1.54 10.33
CA GLU A 70 13.87 0.68 10.79
C GLU A 70 13.36 -0.29 9.71
N ALA A 71 13.89 -0.17 8.51
CA ALA A 71 13.50 -1.03 7.37
C ALA A 71 14.24 -2.36 7.43
N GLN A 72 13.51 -3.46 7.59
CA GLN A 72 14.05 -4.81 7.56
C GLN A 72 14.01 -5.38 6.14
N PRO A 73 15.16 -5.67 5.51
CA PRO A 73 15.17 -6.38 4.24
C PRO A 73 14.63 -7.80 4.42
N VAL A 74 13.82 -8.25 3.47
CA VAL A 74 13.32 -9.62 3.43
C VAL A 74 14.27 -10.46 2.59
N SER A 75 14.87 -11.49 3.20
CA SER A 75 15.83 -12.39 2.54
C SER A 75 15.15 -13.50 1.74
N GLY A 76 13.93 -13.88 2.12
CA GLY A 76 13.17 -14.93 1.46
C GLY A 76 11.76 -15.03 2.00
N ILE A 77 10.92 -15.78 1.27
CA ILE A 77 9.52 -16.02 1.62
C ILE A 77 9.27 -17.52 1.67
N ASP A 78 8.67 -17.97 2.78
CA ASP A 78 8.21 -19.34 2.99
C ASP A 78 6.67 -19.35 2.93
N ILE A 79 6.09 -20.21 2.11
CA ILE A 79 4.64 -20.38 1.96
C ILE A 79 4.23 -21.76 2.44
N THR A 80 3.20 -21.81 3.29
CA THR A 80 2.56 -23.04 3.77
C THR A 80 1.06 -22.99 3.55
N ASP A 81 0.43 -24.15 3.43
CA ASP A 81 -1.04 -24.34 3.45
C ASP A 81 -1.35 -25.45 4.47
N SER A 82 -2.07 -25.12 5.53
CA SER A 82 -2.29 -26.03 6.66
C SER A 82 -3.57 -25.71 7.42
N SER A 83 -4.07 -26.66 8.22
CA SER A 83 -5.11 -26.40 9.21
C SER A 83 -4.51 -25.95 10.54
N LEU A 84 -5.35 -25.43 11.44
CA LEU A 84 -4.92 -25.05 12.80
C LEU A 84 -4.54 -26.25 13.66
N THR A 85 -5.03 -27.45 13.32
CA THR A 85 -4.77 -28.71 14.03
C THR A 85 -3.49 -29.40 13.57
N ASP A 86 -2.88 -28.94 12.46
CA ASP A 86 -1.67 -29.53 11.93
C ASP A 86 -0.48 -29.17 12.81
N ALA A 87 0.10 -30.17 13.47
CA ALA A 87 1.28 -29.99 14.33
C ALA A 87 2.55 -29.63 13.51
N ILE A 88 2.60 -30.02 12.24
CA ILE A 88 3.69 -29.74 11.31
C ILE A 88 3.09 -29.00 10.11
N ARG A 89 3.69 -27.88 9.76
CA ARG A 89 3.33 -27.08 8.59
C ARG A 89 4.45 -27.14 7.56
N PRO A 90 4.37 -28.06 6.59
CA PRO A 90 5.40 -28.17 5.58
C PRO A 90 5.48 -26.90 4.73
N ILE A 91 6.69 -26.49 4.40
CA ILE A 91 6.92 -25.40 3.44
C ILE A 91 6.66 -25.98 2.05
N LEU A 92 5.66 -25.44 1.38
CA LEU A 92 5.24 -25.87 0.03
C LEU A 92 5.98 -25.11 -1.06
N LEU A 93 6.34 -23.85 -0.79
CA LEU A 93 7.12 -23.03 -1.68
C LEU A 93 8.06 -22.16 -0.85
N SER A 94 9.33 -22.15 -1.22
CA SER A 94 10.35 -21.31 -0.61
C SER A 94 11.20 -20.66 -1.71
N TYR A 95 11.41 -19.36 -1.60
CA TYR A 95 12.25 -18.64 -2.55
C TYR A 95 12.94 -17.45 -1.89
N ASP A 96 14.11 -17.12 -2.41
CA ASP A 96 14.86 -15.94 -2.02
C ASP A 96 14.36 -14.72 -2.82
N THR A 97 14.49 -13.54 -2.23
CA THR A 97 13.88 -12.30 -2.75
C THR A 97 14.87 -11.42 -3.52
N ASP A 98 16.03 -11.92 -3.92
CA ASP A 98 17.02 -11.16 -4.68
C ASP A 98 16.51 -10.85 -6.10
N VAL A 99 16.43 -9.56 -6.44
CA VAL A 99 16.07 -9.06 -7.78
C VAL A 99 17.30 -8.77 -8.64
N GLY A 100 18.47 -9.07 -8.14
CA GLY A 100 19.78 -8.87 -8.78
C GLY A 100 20.71 -8.00 -7.94
N ALA A 101 21.99 -8.25 -8.05
CA ALA A 101 23.06 -7.55 -7.34
C ALA A 101 22.91 -7.53 -5.80
N GLY A 102 22.19 -8.50 -5.23
CA GLY A 102 21.93 -8.57 -3.79
C GLY A 102 20.83 -7.61 -3.29
N GLU A 103 20.04 -7.00 -4.20
CA GLU A 103 18.92 -6.16 -3.81
C GLU A 103 17.71 -7.03 -3.44
N PRO A 104 17.16 -6.94 -2.21
CA PRO A 104 15.93 -7.63 -1.85
C PRO A 104 14.74 -7.12 -2.66
N SER A 105 13.78 -7.99 -2.97
CA SER A 105 12.53 -7.58 -3.64
C SER A 105 11.64 -6.71 -2.77
N MET A 106 11.81 -6.77 -1.43
CA MET A 106 10.99 -6.02 -0.48
C MET A 106 11.66 -5.77 0.87
N TRP A 107 11.14 -4.75 1.57
CA TRP A 107 11.50 -4.38 2.94
C TRP A 107 10.25 -4.24 3.80
N ILE A 108 10.31 -4.70 5.04
CA ILE A 108 9.25 -4.46 6.02
C ILE A 108 9.56 -3.17 6.78
N VAL A 109 8.63 -2.23 6.72
CA VAL A 109 8.78 -0.87 7.28
C VAL A 109 7.59 -0.55 8.17
N PRO A 110 7.77 -0.12 9.44
CA PRO A 110 6.67 0.33 10.29
C PRO A 110 5.91 1.50 9.65
N ALA A 111 4.58 1.46 9.71
CA ALA A 111 3.72 2.47 9.10
C ALA A 111 3.96 3.86 9.69
N ASP A 112 4.08 3.94 11.02
CA ASP A 112 4.30 5.22 11.72
C ASP A 112 5.67 5.82 11.35
N ALA A 113 6.73 5.02 11.29
CA ALA A 113 8.07 5.50 10.92
C ALA A 113 8.08 6.09 9.50
N LEU A 114 7.41 5.42 8.56
CA LEU A 114 7.31 5.91 7.18
C LEU A 114 6.48 7.20 7.10
N LEU A 115 5.38 7.27 7.86
CA LEU A 115 4.52 8.46 7.88
C LEU A 115 5.26 9.66 8.48
N GLU A 116 5.99 9.49 9.58
CA GLU A 116 6.76 10.56 10.20
C GLU A 116 7.91 11.03 9.29
N ALA A 117 8.61 10.11 8.63
CA ALA A 117 9.63 10.48 7.64
C ALA A 117 9.04 11.29 6.47
N ALA A 118 7.85 10.89 5.96
CA ALA A 118 7.16 11.64 4.91
C ALA A 118 6.69 13.02 5.38
N LYS A 119 6.15 13.13 6.60
CA LYS A 119 5.74 14.42 7.19
C LYS A 119 6.92 15.37 7.38
N ALA A 120 8.03 14.86 7.92
CA ALA A 120 9.23 15.66 8.17
C ALA A 120 9.73 16.28 6.87
N ILE A 121 9.94 15.47 5.82
CA ILE A 121 10.48 15.99 4.57
C ILE A 121 9.51 16.95 3.85
N VAL A 122 8.20 16.68 3.91
CA VAL A 122 7.19 17.57 3.29
C VAL A 122 7.12 18.91 4.01
N SER A 123 7.28 18.94 5.34
CA SER A 123 7.28 20.19 6.11
C SER A 123 8.42 21.14 5.72
N ASP A 124 9.54 20.60 5.28
CA ASP A 124 10.73 21.36 4.84
C ASP A 124 10.76 21.59 3.32
N THR A 125 9.72 21.14 2.59
CA THR A 125 9.69 21.22 1.13
C THR A 125 9.13 22.58 0.68
N ALA A 126 9.96 23.38 0.01
CA ALA A 126 9.52 24.66 -0.56
C ALA A 126 8.42 24.47 -1.60
N GLY A 127 7.46 25.39 -1.65
CA GLY A 127 6.30 25.32 -2.57
C GLY A 127 5.16 24.43 -2.11
N VAL A 128 5.32 23.68 -0.99
CA VAL A 128 4.27 22.85 -0.41
C VAL A 128 3.71 23.49 0.87
N VAL A 129 2.40 23.67 0.94
CA VAL A 129 1.70 24.11 2.15
C VAL A 129 0.72 23.06 2.63
N ARG A 130 0.62 22.85 3.93
CA ARG A 130 -0.40 22.00 4.54
C ARG A 130 -1.53 22.85 5.08
N ILE A 131 -2.76 22.49 4.71
CA ILE A 131 -3.98 23.16 5.13
C ILE A 131 -4.78 22.16 5.97
N LEU A 132 -5.01 22.48 7.25
CA LEU A 132 -5.71 21.61 8.22
C LEU A 132 -7.23 21.66 7.99
N GLU A 133 -7.65 21.26 6.80
CA GLU A 133 -9.05 21.26 6.37
C GLU A 133 -9.36 20.10 5.42
N THR A 134 -10.63 19.79 5.27
CA THR A 134 -11.14 18.87 4.25
C THR A 134 -11.92 19.61 3.17
N ALA A 135 -11.91 19.05 1.96
CA ALA A 135 -12.77 19.51 0.89
C ALA A 135 -14.09 18.70 0.86
N THR A 136 -15.21 19.38 0.68
CA THR A 136 -16.56 18.79 0.72
C THR A 136 -17.25 18.79 -0.63
N ALA A 137 -16.83 19.63 -1.55
CA ALA A 137 -17.38 19.73 -2.91
C ALA A 137 -16.34 20.26 -3.88
N LEU A 138 -16.57 20.04 -5.16
CA LEU A 138 -15.75 20.57 -6.24
C LEU A 138 -16.64 21.12 -7.37
N SER A 139 -16.09 22.06 -8.11
CA SER A 139 -16.66 22.57 -9.37
C SER A 139 -15.54 22.87 -10.36
N VAL A 140 -15.80 22.71 -11.64
CA VAL A 140 -14.81 22.91 -12.70
C VAL A 140 -15.34 23.97 -13.66
N ASP A 141 -14.48 24.91 -14.05
CA ASP A 141 -14.75 25.90 -15.08
C ASP A 141 -13.56 26.05 -16.05
N ALA A 142 -13.63 27.02 -16.96
CA ALA A 142 -12.55 27.27 -17.93
C ALA A 142 -11.24 27.72 -17.27
N SER A 143 -11.30 28.31 -16.07
CA SER A 143 -10.13 28.84 -15.36
C SER A 143 -9.41 27.79 -14.51
N GLY A 144 -10.12 26.73 -14.09
CA GLY A 144 -9.54 25.70 -13.19
C GLY A 144 -10.58 24.82 -12.53
N ILE A 145 -10.18 24.28 -11.38
CA ILE A 145 -11.04 23.53 -10.48
C ILE A 145 -11.08 24.25 -9.13
N ALA A 146 -12.27 24.42 -8.58
CA ALA A 146 -12.51 25.02 -7.28
C ALA A 146 -12.99 23.96 -6.29
N LEU A 147 -12.42 23.98 -5.08
CA LEU A 147 -12.83 23.16 -3.94
C LEU A 147 -13.55 24.03 -2.92
N ARG A 148 -14.62 23.53 -2.33
CA ARG A 148 -15.21 24.07 -1.11
C ARG A 148 -14.65 23.32 0.09
N LEU A 149 -14.03 24.03 1.02
CA LEU A 149 -13.53 23.48 2.26
C LEU A 149 -14.63 23.35 3.31
N ALA A 150 -14.41 22.58 4.37
CA ALA A 150 -15.38 22.37 5.45
C ALA A 150 -15.68 23.68 6.22
N ASP A 151 -14.71 24.60 6.31
CA ASP A 151 -14.88 25.94 6.88
C ASP A 151 -15.54 26.97 5.92
N ALA A 152 -16.10 26.49 4.81
CA ALA A 152 -16.77 27.27 3.77
C ALA A 152 -15.85 28.12 2.88
N ARG A 153 -14.54 28.18 3.10
CA ARG A 153 -13.60 28.80 2.16
C ARG A 153 -13.59 28.09 0.81
N ALA A 154 -13.32 28.81 -0.24
CA ALA A 154 -13.03 28.26 -1.57
C ALA A 154 -11.53 28.23 -1.81
N LEU A 155 -11.05 27.20 -2.49
CA LEU A 155 -9.67 27.05 -2.90
C LEU A 155 -9.63 26.68 -4.38
N THR A 156 -8.87 27.43 -5.19
CA THR A 156 -8.79 27.23 -6.64
C THR A 156 -7.46 26.61 -7.06
N ALA A 157 -7.50 25.69 -8.02
CA ALA A 157 -6.30 24.97 -8.50
C ALA A 157 -6.32 24.72 -10.02
N GLY A 158 -5.16 24.38 -10.56
CA GLY A 158 -5.01 23.84 -11.91
C GLY A 158 -5.44 22.38 -11.99
N LEU A 159 -5.10 21.63 -10.97
CA LEU A 159 -5.38 20.20 -10.81
C LEU A 159 -5.71 19.88 -9.34
N VAL A 160 -6.68 19.01 -9.12
CA VAL A 160 -6.93 18.39 -7.82
C VAL A 160 -6.63 16.89 -7.90
N VAL A 161 -5.89 16.38 -6.94
CA VAL A 161 -5.63 14.93 -6.79
C VAL A 161 -6.21 14.45 -5.46
N ALA A 162 -7.20 13.56 -5.52
CA ALA A 162 -7.78 12.97 -4.31
C ALA A 162 -6.97 11.75 -3.86
N CYS A 163 -6.35 11.88 -2.68
CA CYS A 163 -5.64 10.86 -1.92
C CYS A 163 -6.33 10.66 -0.55
N ASP A 164 -7.62 10.96 -0.45
CA ASP A 164 -8.44 11.09 0.76
C ASP A 164 -9.02 9.75 1.26
N GLY A 165 -8.46 8.65 0.75
CA GLY A 165 -8.69 7.31 1.25
C GLY A 165 -9.93 6.64 0.67
N ARG A 166 -10.23 5.48 1.23
CA ARG A 166 -11.27 4.56 0.73
C ARG A 166 -12.65 5.20 0.60
N ALA A 167 -13.05 5.98 1.59
CA ALA A 167 -14.36 6.65 1.62
C ALA A 167 -14.38 7.99 0.88
N SER A 168 -13.39 8.29 0.06
CA SER A 168 -13.15 9.56 -0.65
C SER A 168 -14.39 10.40 -0.92
N PRO A 169 -14.62 11.50 -0.20
CA PRO A 169 -15.74 12.40 -0.47
C PRO A 169 -15.57 13.12 -1.81
N LEU A 170 -14.34 13.42 -2.23
CA LEU A 170 -14.09 14.07 -3.50
C LEU A 170 -14.31 13.15 -4.70
N ARG A 171 -14.05 11.84 -4.58
CA ARG A 171 -14.44 10.86 -5.58
C ARG A 171 -15.95 10.90 -5.80
N ALA A 172 -16.73 10.91 -4.72
CA ALA A 172 -18.18 11.00 -4.79
C ALA A 172 -18.64 12.34 -5.38
N ALA A 173 -18.02 13.46 -4.97
CA ALA A 173 -18.33 14.80 -5.50
C ALA A 173 -18.00 14.94 -7.00
N ALA A 174 -16.98 14.20 -7.49
CA ALA A 174 -16.64 14.11 -8.92
C ALA A 174 -17.59 13.18 -9.71
N GLY A 175 -18.59 12.57 -9.08
CA GLY A 175 -19.53 11.65 -9.72
C GLY A 175 -18.94 10.28 -10.06
N ILE A 176 -17.78 9.94 -9.51
CA ILE A 176 -17.09 8.67 -9.78
C ILE A 176 -17.60 7.59 -8.83
N GLY A 177 -18.31 6.61 -9.39
CA GLY A 177 -18.80 5.45 -8.65
C GLY A 177 -17.73 4.41 -8.34
N THR A 178 -18.05 3.47 -7.45
CA THR A 178 -17.20 2.34 -7.07
C THR A 178 -17.87 1.00 -7.34
N VAL A 179 -17.04 -0.03 -7.54
CA VAL A 179 -17.41 -1.44 -7.40
C VAL A 179 -16.85 -1.92 -6.08
N GLU A 180 -17.71 -2.45 -5.22
CA GLU A 180 -17.32 -2.89 -3.88
C GLU A 180 -17.67 -4.36 -3.64
N ARG A 181 -16.81 -5.03 -2.86
CA ARG A 181 -17.07 -6.37 -2.36
C ARG A 181 -16.66 -6.44 -0.89
N GLN A 182 -17.61 -6.76 -0.03
CA GLN A 182 -17.36 -7.05 1.37
C GLN A 182 -16.92 -8.51 1.51
N TYR A 183 -15.92 -8.74 2.35
CA TYR A 183 -15.58 -10.09 2.80
C TYR A 183 -16.10 -10.27 4.23
N ALA A 184 -16.58 -11.48 4.57
CA ALA A 184 -16.97 -11.80 5.95
C ALA A 184 -15.72 -12.06 6.82
N GLN A 185 -14.70 -11.24 6.64
CA GLN A 185 -13.37 -11.37 7.24
C GLN A 185 -12.93 -10.05 7.86
N THR A 186 -12.14 -10.16 8.92
CA THR A 186 -11.48 -9.03 9.60
C THR A 186 -9.98 -9.27 9.58
N GLY A 187 -9.22 -8.24 9.23
CA GLY A 187 -7.78 -8.21 9.38
C GLY A 187 -7.40 -7.81 10.80
N ILE A 188 -6.55 -8.60 11.44
CA ILE A 188 -5.94 -8.31 12.74
C ILE A 188 -4.45 -8.06 12.52
N VAL A 189 -3.89 -7.06 13.19
CA VAL A 189 -2.45 -6.80 13.19
C VAL A 189 -1.95 -6.72 14.63
N ALA A 190 -0.79 -7.32 14.86
CA ALA A 190 -0.04 -7.18 16.10
C ALA A 190 1.45 -7.25 15.80
N THR A 191 2.25 -6.56 16.60
CA THR A 191 3.70 -6.75 16.61
C THR A 191 4.08 -7.63 17.80
N VAL A 192 4.91 -8.64 17.53
CA VAL A 192 5.44 -9.55 18.55
C VAL A 192 6.96 -9.49 18.59
N ARG A 193 7.53 -9.69 19.78
CA ARG A 193 8.91 -10.07 20.00
C ARG A 193 8.97 -11.58 20.12
N HIS A 194 10.04 -12.20 19.65
CA HIS A 194 10.25 -13.64 19.71
C HIS A 194 11.67 -13.99 20.15
N GLU A 195 11.81 -15.19 20.71
CA GLU A 195 13.05 -15.68 21.32
C GLU A 195 14.17 -15.88 20.29
N ARG A 196 13.85 -16.47 19.15
CA ARG A 196 14.81 -16.87 18.11
C ARG A 196 14.81 -15.90 16.95
N PRO A 197 15.95 -15.70 16.25
CA PRO A 197 16.02 -14.82 15.10
C PRO A 197 15.19 -15.36 13.92
N HIS A 198 14.47 -14.47 13.22
CA HIS A 198 13.70 -14.79 12.02
C HIS A 198 14.57 -14.97 10.76
N GLY A 199 15.86 -14.59 10.80
CA GLY A 199 16.77 -14.69 9.66
C GLY A 199 16.37 -13.85 8.44
N GLY A 200 15.56 -12.80 8.62
CA GLY A 200 15.05 -11.97 7.53
C GLY A 200 13.97 -12.64 6.67
N ARG A 201 13.46 -13.81 7.03
CA ARG A 201 12.46 -14.54 6.24
C ARG A 201 11.04 -14.14 6.64
N ALA A 202 10.24 -13.79 5.63
CA ALA A 202 8.79 -13.65 5.78
C ALA A 202 8.12 -15.03 5.64
N VAL A 203 7.02 -15.21 6.36
CA VAL A 203 6.24 -16.46 6.28
C VAL A 203 4.80 -16.13 5.96
N GLN A 204 4.23 -16.84 5.00
CA GLN A 204 2.82 -16.77 4.65
C GLN A 204 2.17 -18.12 4.89
N HIS A 205 1.38 -18.20 5.95
CA HIS A 205 0.50 -19.35 6.20
C HIS A 205 -0.84 -19.11 5.55
N PHE A 206 -1.29 -20.01 4.69
CA PHE A 206 -2.68 -20.07 4.27
C PHE A 206 -3.43 -20.98 5.25
N LEU A 207 -4.37 -20.38 5.99
CA LEU A 207 -5.22 -21.03 6.98
C LEU A 207 -6.67 -20.99 6.50
N PRO A 208 -7.57 -21.85 7.03
CA PRO A 208 -8.98 -21.91 6.57
C PRO A 208 -9.73 -20.57 6.61
N ALA A 209 -9.49 -19.74 7.63
CA ALA A 209 -10.10 -18.41 7.76
C ALA A 209 -9.49 -17.36 6.81
N GLY A 210 -8.32 -17.63 6.26
CA GLY A 210 -7.58 -16.75 5.36
C GLY A 210 -6.08 -16.68 5.63
N PRO A 211 -5.36 -15.80 4.95
CA PRO A 211 -3.91 -15.68 5.07
C PRO A 211 -3.47 -15.14 6.44
N PHE A 212 -2.38 -15.71 6.94
CA PHE A 212 -1.67 -15.29 8.14
C PHE A 212 -0.21 -15.05 7.78
N ALA A 213 0.23 -13.79 7.81
CA ALA A 213 1.59 -13.41 7.46
C ALA A 213 2.40 -13.07 8.70
N ILE A 214 3.67 -13.52 8.71
CA ILE A 214 4.69 -13.15 9.69
C ILE A 214 5.74 -12.34 8.92
N LEU A 215 5.80 -11.06 9.20
CA LEU A 215 6.66 -10.12 8.50
C LEU A 215 7.86 -9.74 9.40
N PRO A 216 9.10 -10.06 9.01
CA PRO A 216 10.28 -9.78 9.84
C PRO A 216 10.45 -8.27 10.02
N MET A 217 10.74 -7.84 11.22
CA MET A 217 11.09 -6.46 11.58
C MET A 217 12.50 -6.41 12.18
N THR A 218 13.09 -5.23 12.27
CA THR A 218 14.41 -5.06 12.88
C THR A 218 14.48 -5.65 14.31
N GLY A 219 15.56 -6.33 14.61
CA GLY A 219 15.71 -7.11 15.83
C GLY A 219 14.89 -8.41 15.80
N ASN A 220 14.65 -9.00 16.97
CA ASN A 220 13.82 -10.20 17.11
C ASN A 220 12.33 -9.81 17.20
N ARG A 221 11.81 -9.09 16.21
CA ARG A 221 10.41 -8.67 16.14
C ARG A 221 9.80 -9.09 14.81
N SER A 222 8.49 -9.33 14.83
CA SER A 222 7.71 -9.55 13.61
C SER A 222 6.36 -8.84 13.71
N CYS A 223 5.94 -8.22 12.61
CA CYS A 223 4.56 -7.78 12.43
C CYS A 223 3.75 -8.97 11.91
N VAL A 224 2.64 -9.25 12.57
CA VAL A 224 1.68 -10.26 12.14
C VAL A 224 0.51 -9.59 11.47
N THR A 225 0.18 -10.02 10.25
CA THR A 225 -1.07 -9.67 9.57
C THR A 225 -1.92 -10.93 9.47
N TRP A 226 -3.05 -10.91 10.13
CA TRP A 226 -3.87 -12.08 10.38
C TRP A 226 -5.29 -11.86 9.86
N THR A 227 -5.71 -12.67 8.90
CA THR A 227 -7.10 -12.69 8.41
C THR A 227 -7.89 -13.73 9.16
N GLU A 228 -9.06 -13.31 9.70
CA GLU A 228 -9.96 -14.18 10.45
C GLU A 228 -11.42 -13.90 10.08
N GLU A 229 -12.31 -14.87 10.29
CA GLU A 229 -13.75 -14.65 10.19
C GLU A 229 -14.19 -13.56 11.18
N THR A 230 -15.13 -12.69 10.78
CA THR A 230 -15.49 -11.49 11.55
C THR A 230 -15.92 -11.81 13.00
N GLY A 231 -16.72 -12.89 13.21
CA GLY A 231 -17.16 -13.28 14.54
C GLY A 231 -16.02 -13.80 15.41
N GLU A 232 -15.15 -14.61 14.85
CA GLU A 232 -13.97 -15.15 15.55
C GLU A 232 -12.93 -14.07 15.84
N ALA A 233 -12.71 -13.15 14.89
CA ALA A 233 -11.86 -11.98 15.13
C ALA A 233 -12.34 -11.14 16.31
N ALA A 234 -13.65 -10.90 16.42
CA ALA A 234 -14.23 -10.17 17.56
C ALA A 234 -13.98 -10.90 18.88
N ARG A 235 -14.15 -12.23 18.91
CA ARG A 235 -13.85 -13.07 20.09
C ARG A 235 -12.38 -12.95 20.49
N ILE A 236 -11.46 -13.08 19.53
CA ILE A 236 -10.01 -13.06 19.78
C ILE A 236 -9.56 -11.68 20.28
N LEU A 237 -10.08 -10.60 19.68
CA LEU A 237 -9.73 -9.23 20.07
C LEU A 237 -10.25 -8.83 21.46
N ALA A 238 -11.30 -9.50 21.94
CA ALA A 238 -11.85 -9.29 23.30
C ALA A 238 -11.04 -10.00 24.39
N LEU A 239 -10.13 -10.91 24.05
CA LEU A 239 -9.26 -11.58 25.01
C LEU A 239 -8.26 -10.60 25.63
N ASP A 240 -7.82 -10.90 26.84
CA ASP A 240 -6.66 -10.27 27.44
C ASP A 240 -5.36 -10.61 26.64
N ASP A 241 -4.24 -10.04 27.02
CA ASP A 241 -2.99 -10.23 26.28
C ASP A 241 -2.50 -11.68 26.30
N GLN A 242 -2.70 -12.39 27.40
CA GLN A 242 -2.32 -13.80 27.52
C GLN A 242 -3.21 -14.68 26.66
N GLY A 243 -4.51 -14.49 26.67
CA GLY A 243 -5.46 -15.20 25.83
C GLY A 243 -5.25 -14.93 24.34
N PHE A 244 -4.97 -13.67 23.99
CA PHE A 244 -4.66 -13.29 22.61
C PHE A 244 -3.36 -13.94 22.13
N LEU A 245 -2.29 -13.93 22.93
CA LEU A 245 -1.02 -14.60 22.59
C LEU A 245 -1.23 -16.10 22.40
N GLY A 246 -2.03 -16.77 23.23
CA GLY A 246 -2.35 -18.18 23.08
C GLY A 246 -3.06 -18.49 21.76
N GLU A 247 -3.95 -17.62 21.27
CA GLU A 247 -4.58 -17.75 19.97
C GLU A 247 -3.62 -17.45 18.81
N LEU A 248 -2.74 -16.48 19.00
CA LEU A 248 -1.72 -16.12 18.01
C LEU A 248 -0.70 -17.24 17.85
N GLU A 249 -0.19 -17.83 18.94
CA GLU A 249 0.77 -18.93 18.92
C GLU A 249 0.28 -20.16 18.15
N LYS A 250 -1.01 -20.50 18.26
CA LYS A 250 -1.62 -21.57 17.47
C LYS A 250 -1.47 -21.37 15.95
N ARG A 251 -1.46 -20.12 15.50
CA ARG A 251 -1.35 -19.72 14.09
C ARG A 251 0.08 -19.44 13.67
N PHE A 252 0.84 -18.82 14.55
CA PHE A 252 2.25 -18.46 14.34
C PHE A 252 3.16 -19.69 14.27
N GLY A 253 2.87 -20.70 15.12
CA GLY A 253 3.71 -21.86 15.31
C GLY A 253 4.91 -21.58 16.22
N TYR A 254 5.69 -22.62 16.52
CA TYR A 254 6.75 -22.59 17.54
C TYR A 254 8.16 -22.35 16.98
N ARG A 255 8.27 -22.03 15.69
CA ARG A 255 9.57 -21.93 14.99
C ARG A 255 10.47 -20.85 15.62
N LEU A 256 9.91 -19.73 16.03
CA LEU A 256 10.65 -18.59 16.59
C LEU A 256 10.69 -18.57 18.12
N GLY A 257 10.26 -19.65 18.79
CA GLY A 257 10.25 -19.79 20.24
C GLY A 257 9.11 -19.02 20.91
N ALA A 258 9.30 -18.62 22.18
CA ALA A 258 8.31 -17.87 22.93
C ALA A 258 8.02 -16.50 22.32
N LEU A 259 6.74 -16.07 22.45
CA LEU A 259 6.25 -14.80 21.91
C LEU A 259 5.85 -13.86 23.03
N GLU A 260 6.06 -12.56 22.81
CA GLU A 260 5.59 -11.47 23.64
C GLU A 260 4.96 -10.38 22.75
N LEU A 261 3.87 -9.76 23.20
CA LEU A 261 3.34 -8.59 22.51
C LEU A 261 4.33 -7.41 22.61
N ALA A 262 4.58 -6.75 21.49
CA ALA A 262 5.53 -5.64 21.37
C ALA A 262 4.86 -4.34 20.87
N GLY A 263 3.54 -4.24 20.97
CA GLY A 263 2.79 -3.06 20.55
C GLY A 263 1.27 -3.28 20.66
N PRO A 264 0.48 -2.27 20.30
CA PRO A 264 -0.98 -2.36 20.31
C PRO A 264 -1.47 -3.33 19.23
N ARG A 265 -2.67 -3.87 19.47
CA ARG A 265 -3.43 -4.65 18.50
C ARG A 265 -4.28 -3.70 17.64
N GLY A 266 -4.35 -3.96 16.35
CA GLY A 266 -5.24 -3.24 15.41
C GLY A 266 -6.13 -4.21 14.65
N SER A 267 -7.29 -3.72 14.19
CA SER A 267 -8.17 -4.50 13.34
C SER A 267 -9.01 -3.62 12.41
N TRP A 268 -9.41 -4.18 11.30
CA TRP A 268 -10.34 -3.53 10.34
C TRP A 268 -11.08 -4.58 9.51
N PRO A 269 -12.33 -4.29 9.10
CA PRO A 269 -13.07 -5.15 8.20
C PRO A 269 -12.38 -5.20 6.83
N LEU A 270 -12.31 -6.39 6.25
CA LEU A 270 -11.72 -6.59 4.93
C LEU A 270 -12.77 -6.40 3.85
N ALA A 271 -12.42 -5.59 2.86
CA ALA A 271 -13.25 -5.39 1.70
C ALA A 271 -12.40 -4.88 0.53
N MET A 272 -12.85 -5.18 -0.67
CA MET A 272 -12.31 -4.62 -1.91
C MET A 272 -13.20 -3.46 -2.36
N HIS A 273 -12.60 -2.42 -2.90
CA HIS A 273 -13.29 -1.44 -3.72
C HIS A 273 -12.41 -1.03 -4.91
N LEU A 274 -13.05 -0.62 -5.97
CA LEU A 274 -12.40 -0.14 -7.19
C LEU A 274 -13.23 1.01 -7.77
N ALA A 275 -12.62 2.16 -7.97
CA ALA A 275 -13.25 3.28 -8.66
C ALA A 275 -13.49 2.92 -10.13
N ARG A 276 -14.66 3.28 -10.65
CA ARG A 276 -15.04 3.03 -12.05
C ARG A 276 -14.21 3.86 -13.03
N GLU A 277 -13.85 5.08 -12.62
CA GLU A 277 -12.98 6.00 -13.34
C GLU A 277 -11.88 6.50 -12.41
N LEU A 278 -10.73 6.85 -12.97
CA LEU A 278 -9.58 7.35 -12.22
C LEU A 278 -9.46 8.88 -12.31
N ILE A 279 -10.16 9.49 -13.27
CA ILE A 279 -10.06 10.91 -13.58
C ILE A 279 -11.44 11.53 -13.86
N ALA A 280 -11.50 12.83 -13.69
CA ALA A 280 -12.53 13.73 -14.23
C ALA A 280 -11.84 15.01 -14.73
N PRO A 281 -12.51 15.97 -15.34
CA PRO A 281 -11.86 17.21 -15.80
C PRO A 281 -11.10 17.90 -14.66
N ARG A 282 -9.77 18.10 -14.83
CA ARG A 282 -8.85 18.67 -13.83
C ARG A 282 -8.82 17.94 -12.48
N PHE A 283 -9.21 16.67 -12.47
CA PHE A 283 -9.31 15.88 -11.26
C PHE A 283 -8.75 14.47 -11.50
N ALA A 284 -7.95 13.98 -10.53
CA ALA A 284 -7.44 12.61 -10.53
C ALA A 284 -7.58 11.95 -9.15
N LEU A 285 -7.69 10.64 -9.13
CA LEU A 285 -7.64 9.80 -7.93
C LEU A 285 -6.28 9.13 -7.83
N ALA A 286 -5.75 8.93 -6.61
CA ALA A 286 -4.56 8.12 -6.38
C ALA A 286 -4.68 7.33 -5.05
N GLY A 287 -4.02 6.18 -4.98
CA GLY A 287 -3.98 5.31 -3.79
C GLY A 287 -5.34 4.73 -3.42
N ASP A 288 -5.66 4.75 -2.13
CA ASP A 288 -6.90 4.15 -1.62
C ASP A 288 -8.18 4.86 -2.11
N ALA A 289 -8.09 6.08 -2.64
CA ALA A 289 -9.22 6.71 -3.31
C ALA A 289 -9.58 6.01 -4.64
N VAL A 290 -8.61 5.37 -5.30
CA VAL A 290 -8.80 4.56 -6.51
C VAL A 290 -9.23 3.15 -6.16
N ARG A 291 -8.48 2.48 -5.28
CA ARG A 291 -8.68 1.05 -4.99
C ARG A 291 -8.24 0.67 -3.59
N GLY A 292 -9.03 -0.19 -2.95
CA GLY A 292 -8.63 -0.97 -1.80
C GLY A 292 -8.61 -2.44 -2.16
N VAL A 293 -7.47 -3.07 -1.99
CA VAL A 293 -7.28 -4.50 -2.26
C VAL A 293 -7.23 -5.30 -0.97
N HIS A 294 -7.49 -6.60 -1.04
CA HIS A 294 -7.28 -7.49 0.10
C HIS A 294 -5.80 -7.45 0.52
N PRO A 295 -5.47 -7.41 1.83
CA PRO A 295 -4.09 -7.22 2.31
C PRO A 295 -3.17 -8.42 2.08
N ILE A 296 -3.55 -9.38 1.25
CA ILE A 296 -2.66 -10.47 0.83
C ILE A 296 -1.40 -9.84 0.23
N ALA A 297 -0.25 -10.24 0.72
CA ALA A 297 1.07 -9.77 0.29
C ALA A 297 1.37 -8.27 0.52
N GLY A 298 0.58 -7.52 1.28
CA GLY A 298 0.89 -6.14 1.67
C GLY A 298 0.98 -5.12 0.53
N GLN A 299 0.33 -5.35 -0.62
CA GLN A 299 0.54 -4.59 -1.86
C GLN A 299 -0.19 -3.24 -1.93
N GLY A 300 -1.07 -2.90 -0.98
CA GLY A 300 -1.87 -1.68 -1.07
C GLY A 300 -1.04 -0.40 -1.26
N LEU A 301 -0.03 -0.19 -0.42
CA LEU A 301 0.83 0.98 -0.52
C LEU A 301 1.71 0.95 -1.79
N ASN A 302 2.20 -0.21 -2.22
CA ASN A 302 2.99 -0.32 -3.45
C ASN A 302 2.18 0.09 -4.68
N LEU A 303 0.90 -0.27 -4.75
CA LEU A 303 0.00 0.18 -5.81
C LEU A 303 -0.23 1.69 -5.75
N ALA A 304 -0.36 2.26 -4.55
CA ALA A 304 -0.50 3.71 -4.36
C ALA A 304 0.78 4.46 -4.79
N LEU A 305 1.96 3.97 -4.45
CA LEU A 305 3.24 4.56 -4.89
C LEU A 305 3.44 4.44 -6.40
N ARG A 306 2.93 3.39 -7.00
CA ARG A 306 2.91 3.26 -8.46
C ARG A 306 1.96 4.27 -9.12
N ASP A 307 0.82 4.61 -8.46
CA ASP A 307 -0.04 5.72 -8.91
C ASP A 307 0.68 7.06 -8.81
N VAL A 308 1.37 7.33 -7.69
CA VAL A 308 2.18 8.53 -7.49
C VAL A 308 3.22 8.68 -8.59
N ALA A 309 4.00 7.64 -8.86
CA ALA A 309 5.04 7.66 -9.89
C ALA A 309 4.47 7.88 -11.30
N ALA A 310 3.41 7.15 -11.66
CA ALA A 310 2.80 7.24 -12.98
C ALA A 310 2.14 8.60 -13.22
N LEU A 311 1.40 9.13 -12.23
CA LEU A 311 0.78 10.45 -12.33
C LEU A 311 1.86 11.53 -12.48
N SER A 312 2.90 11.50 -11.64
CA SER A 312 3.99 12.47 -11.71
C SER A 312 4.68 12.43 -13.07
N GLU A 313 4.96 11.26 -13.64
CA GLU A 313 5.57 11.12 -14.97
C GLU A 313 4.66 11.69 -16.06
N CYS A 314 3.35 11.42 -16.02
CA CYS A 314 2.40 11.97 -16.99
C CYS A 314 2.31 13.50 -16.92
N LEU A 315 2.30 14.08 -15.72
CA LEU A 315 2.24 15.53 -15.52
C LEU A 315 3.53 16.21 -16.00
N VAL A 316 4.69 15.63 -15.71
CA VAL A 316 6.00 16.15 -16.16
C VAL A 316 6.08 16.16 -17.68
N ASP A 317 5.73 15.07 -18.34
CA ASP A 317 5.79 14.97 -19.80
C ASP A 317 4.84 15.98 -20.46
N ALA A 318 3.67 16.26 -19.86
CA ALA A 318 2.73 17.27 -20.35
C ALA A 318 3.28 18.71 -20.18
N VAL A 319 3.81 19.03 -19.01
CA VAL A 319 4.37 20.37 -18.73
C VAL A 319 5.60 20.66 -19.60
N ARG A 320 6.44 19.66 -19.88
CA ARG A 320 7.59 19.78 -20.77
C ARG A 320 7.23 20.23 -22.19
N VAL A 321 6.05 19.89 -22.66
CA VAL A 321 5.54 20.32 -23.97
C VAL A 321 4.63 21.54 -23.88
N GLY A 322 4.56 22.19 -22.70
CA GLY A 322 3.82 23.45 -22.50
C GLY A 322 2.34 23.29 -22.19
N LEU A 323 1.86 22.07 -21.86
CA LEU A 323 0.49 21.83 -21.44
C LEU A 323 0.27 22.21 -19.96
N ASP A 324 -0.98 22.53 -19.60
CA ASP A 324 -1.39 22.80 -18.22
C ASP A 324 -1.34 21.51 -17.38
N VAL A 325 -1.03 21.60 -16.08
CA VAL A 325 -0.99 20.45 -15.16
C VAL A 325 -2.32 19.70 -15.07
N GLY A 326 -3.45 20.36 -15.36
CA GLY A 326 -4.79 19.76 -15.39
C GLY A 326 -5.24 19.36 -16.81
N ASP A 327 -4.32 19.26 -17.76
CA ASP A 327 -4.65 18.92 -19.15
C ASP A 327 -5.20 17.48 -19.25
N ALA A 328 -6.25 17.33 -20.05
CA ALA A 328 -6.93 16.05 -20.21
C ALA A 328 -6.01 14.96 -20.77
N THR A 329 -5.07 15.30 -21.68
CA THR A 329 -4.17 14.34 -22.29
C THR A 329 -3.28 13.64 -21.28
N ALA A 330 -2.74 14.42 -20.30
CA ALA A 330 -1.92 13.86 -19.21
C ALA A 330 -2.74 12.94 -18.31
N LEU A 331 -3.95 13.36 -17.94
CA LEU A 331 -4.82 12.60 -17.05
C LEU A 331 -5.36 11.33 -17.73
N GLU A 332 -5.72 11.38 -19.00
CA GLU A 332 -6.15 10.21 -19.78
C GLU A 332 -5.00 9.19 -19.94
N ARG A 333 -3.76 9.64 -20.16
CA ARG A 333 -2.59 8.76 -20.19
C ARG A 333 -2.39 8.08 -18.84
N TYR A 334 -2.47 8.82 -17.72
CA TYR A 334 -2.42 8.27 -16.38
C TYR A 334 -3.51 7.22 -16.15
N ALA A 335 -4.77 7.55 -16.47
CA ALA A 335 -5.90 6.65 -16.28
C ALA A 335 -5.74 5.35 -17.09
N ARG A 336 -5.33 5.44 -18.35
CA ARG A 336 -5.09 4.29 -19.23
C ARG A 336 -3.99 3.40 -18.68
N TRP A 337 -2.87 4.00 -18.25
CA TRP A 337 -1.73 3.28 -17.68
C TRP A 337 -2.12 2.52 -16.41
N ARG A 338 -2.86 3.20 -15.49
CA ARG A 338 -3.14 2.62 -14.17
C ARG A 338 -4.38 1.72 -14.11
N ARG A 339 -5.31 1.85 -15.07
CA ARG A 339 -6.55 1.07 -15.08
C ARG A 339 -6.29 -0.42 -15.23
N PHE A 340 -5.45 -0.81 -16.17
CA PHE A 340 -5.15 -2.22 -16.42
C PHE A 340 -4.42 -2.86 -15.24
N ASP A 341 -3.33 -2.26 -14.78
CA ASP A 341 -2.54 -2.77 -13.66
C ASP A 341 -3.36 -2.91 -12.38
N GLY A 342 -4.17 -1.90 -12.06
CA GLY A 342 -5.00 -1.91 -10.87
C GLY A 342 -6.12 -2.95 -10.90
N ALA A 343 -6.78 -3.12 -12.02
CA ALA A 343 -7.84 -4.13 -12.21
C ALA A 343 -7.26 -5.55 -12.18
N ALA A 344 -6.13 -5.78 -12.84
CA ALA A 344 -5.44 -7.07 -12.84
C ALA A 344 -4.99 -7.47 -11.43
N ALA A 345 -4.38 -6.54 -10.68
CA ALA A 345 -3.97 -6.77 -9.30
C ALA A 345 -5.17 -7.08 -8.38
N ALA A 346 -6.25 -6.29 -8.46
CA ALA A 346 -7.45 -6.51 -7.66
C ALA A 346 -8.10 -7.87 -7.96
N ALA A 347 -8.18 -8.28 -9.23
CA ALA A 347 -8.69 -9.57 -9.64
C ALA A 347 -7.81 -10.72 -9.15
N ALA A 348 -6.48 -10.60 -9.30
CA ALA A 348 -5.52 -11.61 -8.85
C ALA A 348 -5.57 -11.82 -7.32
N PHE A 349 -5.56 -10.74 -6.53
CA PHE A 349 -5.64 -10.85 -5.07
C PHE A 349 -7.00 -11.37 -4.59
N SER A 350 -8.09 -10.99 -5.25
CA SER A 350 -9.40 -11.54 -4.94
C SER A 350 -9.48 -13.04 -5.26
N ALA A 351 -8.94 -13.47 -6.40
CA ALA A 351 -8.88 -14.89 -6.79
C ALA A 351 -8.01 -15.70 -5.84
N LEU A 352 -6.83 -15.19 -5.45
CA LEU A 352 -5.96 -15.81 -4.46
C LEU A 352 -6.68 -15.94 -3.10
N ASN A 353 -7.33 -14.88 -2.61
CA ASN A 353 -8.08 -14.97 -1.37
C ASN A 353 -9.16 -16.06 -1.44
N VAL A 354 -9.98 -16.08 -2.49
CA VAL A 354 -11.03 -17.10 -2.67
C VAL A 354 -10.43 -18.50 -2.76
N LEU A 355 -9.33 -18.67 -3.50
CA LEU A 355 -8.66 -19.96 -3.67
C LEU A 355 -8.11 -20.50 -2.34
N PHE A 356 -7.49 -19.64 -1.52
CA PHE A 356 -6.81 -20.04 -0.30
C PHE A 356 -7.65 -19.94 0.98
N SER A 357 -8.85 -19.35 0.94
CA SER A 357 -9.79 -19.28 2.08
C SER A 357 -10.85 -20.40 2.08
N GLN A 358 -10.70 -21.43 1.25
CA GLN A 358 -11.66 -22.56 1.23
C GLN A 358 -11.04 -23.80 1.86
N ASP A 359 -11.72 -24.34 2.88
CA ASP A 359 -11.31 -25.58 3.55
C ASP A 359 -11.86 -26.84 2.82
N ASN A 360 -11.50 -26.98 1.53
CA ASN A 360 -11.86 -28.15 0.73
C ASN A 360 -10.59 -28.97 0.47
N ALA A 361 -10.57 -30.22 0.95
CA ALA A 361 -9.42 -31.13 0.83
C ALA A 361 -8.94 -31.33 -0.62
N LEU A 362 -9.87 -31.39 -1.59
CA LEU A 362 -9.53 -31.52 -3.00
C LEU A 362 -8.85 -30.26 -3.55
N LEU A 363 -9.38 -29.08 -3.22
CA LEU A 363 -8.78 -27.81 -3.60
C LEU A 363 -7.41 -27.62 -2.94
N ARG A 364 -7.25 -28.06 -1.67
CA ARG A 364 -5.96 -28.04 -0.98
C ARG A 364 -4.93 -28.89 -1.73
N SER A 365 -5.28 -30.13 -2.11
CA SER A 365 -4.37 -30.99 -2.88
C SER A 365 -3.96 -30.38 -4.23
N VAL A 366 -4.89 -29.71 -4.91
CA VAL A 366 -4.60 -29.01 -6.18
C VAL A 366 -3.68 -27.80 -5.95
N ARG A 367 -3.91 -27.02 -4.88
CA ARG A 367 -3.03 -25.88 -4.50
C ARG A 367 -1.63 -26.37 -4.15
N ASP A 368 -1.51 -27.40 -3.33
CA ASP A 368 -0.22 -27.98 -2.92
C ASP A 368 0.56 -28.50 -4.12
N ALA A 369 -0.11 -29.20 -5.04
CA ALA A 369 0.50 -29.64 -6.29
C ALA A 369 0.93 -28.46 -7.15
N GLY A 370 0.10 -27.40 -7.25
CA GLY A 370 0.42 -26.17 -7.98
C GLY A 370 1.63 -25.43 -7.39
N LEU A 371 1.68 -25.24 -6.09
CA LEU A 371 2.82 -24.66 -5.39
C LEU A 371 4.07 -25.50 -5.56
N GLY A 372 3.97 -26.84 -5.47
CA GLY A 372 5.08 -27.75 -5.71
C GLY A 372 5.62 -27.70 -7.14
N VAL A 373 4.77 -27.43 -8.15
CA VAL A 373 5.22 -27.18 -9.54
C VAL A 373 5.96 -25.87 -9.63
N VAL A 374 5.44 -24.78 -9.03
CA VAL A 374 6.11 -23.48 -9.00
C VAL A 374 7.46 -23.59 -8.31
N ASP A 375 7.56 -24.36 -7.21
CA ASP A 375 8.80 -24.56 -6.47
C ASP A 375 9.92 -25.18 -7.32
N ARG A 376 9.55 -26.03 -8.30
CA ARG A 376 10.50 -26.70 -9.20
C ARG A 376 10.87 -25.90 -10.45
N LEU A 377 10.19 -24.77 -10.72
CA LEU A 377 10.39 -23.98 -11.93
C LEU A 377 11.04 -22.61 -11.61
N PRO A 378 12.37 -22.47 -11.76
CA PRO A 378 13.08 -21.24 -11.41
C PRO A 378 12.53 -19.97 -12.13
N GLY A 379 12.09 -20.11 -13.39
CA GLY A 379 11.51 -19.00 -14.14
C GLY A 379 10.20 -18.47 -13.55
N LEU A 380 9.37 -19.34 -12.96
CA LEU A 380 8.14 -18.90 -12.27
C LEU A 380 8.47 -18.23 -10.93
N LYS A 381 9.46 -18.73 -10.18
CA LYS A 381 9.94 -18.05 -8.97
C LYS A 381 10.45 -16.65 -9.29
N GLN A 382 11.28 -16.51 -10.32
CA GLN A 382 11.79 -15.21 -10.77
C GLN A 382 10.65 -14.24 -11.14
N LEU A 383 9.62 -14.72 -11.82
CA LEU A 383 8.42 -13.93 -12.12
C LEU A 383 7.72 -13.44 -10.85
N LEU A 384 7.52 -14.34 -9.87
CA LEU A 384 6.93 -13.97 -8.57
C LEU A 384 7.77 -12.94 -7.83
N VAL A 385 9.10 -13.09 -7.82
CA VAL A 385 10.03 -12.12 -7.22
C VAL A 385 9.94 -10.77 -7.91
N SER A 386 9.93 -10.74 -9.24
CA SER A 386 9.81 -9.50 -10.03
C SER A 386 8.46 -8.80 -9.83
N GLU A 387 7.38 -9.57 -9.72
CA GLU A 387 6.05 -9.04 -9.40
C GLU A 387 6.01 -8.43 -7.99
N ALA A 388 6.52 -9.17 -7.00
CA ALA A 388 6.62 -8.70 -5.60
C ALA A 388 7.52 -7.44 -5.49
N ALA A 389 8.54 -7.33 -6.33
CA ALA A 389 9.41 -6.17 -6.41
C ALA A 389 8.76 -4.94 -7.08
N GLY A 390 7.58 -5.11 -7.70
CA GLY A 390 6.91 -4.05 -8.44
C GLY A 390 7.60 -3.66 -9.75
N LEU A 391 8.35 -4.59 -10.35
CA LEU A 391 9.20 -4.37 -11.54
C LEU A 391 8.64 -5.04 -12.80
N THR A 392 7.38 -5.46 -12.79
CA THR A 392 6.70 -6.07 -13.93
C THR A 392 5.80 -5.07 -14.67
N GLY A 393 5.50 -5.36 -15.93
CA GLY A 393 4.68 -4.52 -16.78
C GLY A 393 5.38 -3.20 -17.18
N GLU A 394 4.58 -2.18 -17.48
CA GLU A 394 5.10 -0.84 -17.79
C GLU A 394 5.41 -0.10 -16.47
N VAL A 395 6.69 -0.15 -16.06
CA VAL A 395 7.15 0.40 -14.79
C VAL A 395 7.47 1.89 -14.93
N PRO A 396 6.88 2.80 -14.10
CA PRO A 396 7.25 4.21 -14.08
C PRO A 396 8.72 4.44 -13.76
N LYS A 397 9.31 5.50 -14.33
CA LYS A 397 10.76 5.81 -14.21
C LYS A 397 11.26 5.87 -12.77
N LEU A 398 10.50 6.51 -11.87
CA LEU A 398 10.88 6.61 -10.45
C LEU A 398 10.99 5.25 -9.77
N LEU A 399 10.14 4.29 -10.13
CA LEU A 399 10.20 2.91 -9.61
C LEU A 399 11.37 2.11 -10.22
N GLN A 400 11.91 2.57 -11.34
CA GLN A 400 13.16 2.05 -11.91
C GLN A 400 14.41 2.69 -11.31
N GLY A 401 14.27 3.66 -10.38
CA GLY A 401 15.37 4.47 -9.85
C GLY A 401 15.85 5.56 -10.81
N LYS A 402 15.05 5.91 -11.83
CA LYS A 402 15.38 6.98 -12.79
C LYS A 402 14.69 8.27 -12.39
N ALA A 403 15.44 9.36 -12.33
CA ALA A 403 14.88 10.67 -12.03
C ALA A 403 13.92 11.15 -13.12
N LEU A 404 12.91 11.93 -12.72
CA LEU A 404 12.11 12.76 -13.62
C LEU A 404 12.74 14.15 -13.66
N ALA A 405 12.78 14.75 -14.83
CA ALA A 405 13.25 16.14 -15.01
C ALA A 405 12.34 16.86 -16.01
N ILE A 406 12.09 18.13 -15.77
CA ILE A 406 11.40 19.05 -16.72
C ILE A 406 12.38 19.51 -17.81
#